data_e41276df808d6afacc937addac29ae99
#
_entry.id   e41276df808d6afacc937addac29ae99
#
_cell.length_a   1.000
_cell.length_b   1.000
_cell.length_c   1.000
_cell.angle_alpha   90.00
_cell.angle_beta   90.00
_cell.angle_gamma   90.00
#
_symmetry.space_group_name_H-M   'P 1'
#
loop_
_entity.id
_entity.type
_entity.pdbx_description
1 polymer ?
#
loop_
_entity_poly.entity_id
_entity_poly.type
_entity_poly.pdbx_seq_one_letter_code
_entity_poly.pdbx_strand_id
1 'polypeptide(L)'
;GSVVGANETALCDECPRKASKPTDVGFAEFRRPHMAEIDPSLCMLAQGFVCMGPATRGGCGAACLNGNMPCTGCFGPTSRVRDQGAKILSSICSSIAPKDEQGIDGVLEGIPDPVGTFYRYGLARCLLRRRVDIKDRAEVAAK
;
A
#
# COMPACT_ATOMS: atom_id res chain seq x y z
N GLY A 1 0.07 2.84 -23.95
CA GLY A 1 -1.15 2.11 -24.21
C GLY A 1 -2.04 2.10 -22.98
N SER A 2 -3.32 2.41 -23.15
CA SER A 2 -4.30 2.31 -22.08
C SER A 2 -4.53 0.84 -21.71
N VAL A 3 -4.53 0.53 -20.43
CA VAL A 3 -4.94 -0.80 -19.97
C VAL A 3 -6.47 -0.85 -20.04
N VAL A 4 -6.98 -1.58 -21.01
CA VAL A 4 -8.42 -1.74 -21.20
C VAL A 4 -9.04 -2.35 -19.93
N GLY A 5 -10.05 -1.68 -19.37
CA GLY A 5 -10.77 -2.14 -18.19
C GLY A 5 -10.15 -1.81 -16.83
N ALA A 6 -9.03 -1.08 -16.77
CA ALA A 6 -8.51 -0.58 -15.49
C ALA A 6 -9.22 0.72 -15.10
N ASN A 7 -9.86 0.74 -13.94
CA ASN A 7 -10.45 1.95 -13.38
C ASN A 7 -9.34 2.99 -13.09
N GLU A 8 -9.60 4.24 -13.43
CA GLU A 8 -8.67 5.36 -13.18
C GLU A 8 -8.80 5.93 -11.77
N THR A 9 -9.92 5.67 -11.09
CA THR A 9 -10.17 6.11 -9.72
C THR A 9 -9.59 5.14 -8.70
N ALA A 10 -9.12 5.66 -7.58
CA ALA A 10 -8.63 4.84 -6.48
C ALA A 10 -9.80 4.24 -5.69
N LEU A 11 -9.56 3.12 -5.02
CA LEU A 11 -10.54 2.48 -4.14
C LEU A 11 -11.03 3.43 -3.04
N CYS A 12 -10.21 4.37 -2.61
CA CYS A 12 -10.62 5.41 -1.66
C CYS A 12 -11.81 6.23 -2.14
N ASP A 13 -12.04 6.35 -3.45
CA ASP A 13 -13.15 7.14 -4.00
C ASP A 13 -14.50 6.44 -3.86
N GLU A 14 -14.53 5.12 -3.80
CA GLU A 14 -15.72 4.30 -3.53
C GLU A 14 -15.77 3.74 -2.10
N CYS A 15 -14.80 4.10 -1.25
CA CYS A 15 -14.70 3.60 0.11
C CYS A 15 -15.84 4.15 0.98
N PRO A 16 -16.54 3.30 1.76
CA PRO A 16 -17.60 3.76 2.66
C PRO A 16 -17.07 4.70 3.76
N ARG A 17 -15.77 4.65 4.04
CA ARG A 17 -15.08 5.47 5.05
C ARG A 17 -14.41 6.72 4.47
N LYS A 18 -14.71 7.09 3.22
CA LYS A 18 -14.09 8.23 2.52
C LYS A 18 -14.24 9.53 3.30
N ALA A 19 -15.40 9.76 3.91
CA ALA A 19 -15.71 11.00 4.64
C ALA A 19 -14.79 11.21 5.86
N SER A 20 -14.30 10.15 6.48
CA SER A 20 -13.42 10.21 7.65
C SER A 20 -11.91 10.15 7.29
N LYS A 21 -11.58 10.13 6.00
CA LYS A 21 -10.18 10.15 5.56
C LYS A 21 -9.58 11.53 5.83
N PRO A 22 -8.55 11.66 6.68
CA PRO A 22 -7.89 12.94 6.92
C PRO A 22 -7.14 13.41 5.66
N THR A 23 -7.01 14.72 5.53
CA THR A 23 -6.20 15.37 4.48
C THR A 23 -4.72 15.07 4.71
N ASP A 24 -4.30 15.16 5.97
CA ASP A 24 -2.95 14.81 6.42
C ASP A 24 -3.02 13.58 7.33
N VAL A 25 -2.36 12.50 6.89
CA VAL A 25 -2.23 11.28 7.69
C VAL A 25 -0.84 11.30 8.32
N GLY A 26 -0.77 11.37 9.64
CA GLY A 26 0.46 11.22 10.40
C GLY A 26 0.50 9.88 11.10
N PHE A 27 1.42 9.00 10.69
CA PHE A 27 1.59 7.70 11.35
C PHE A 27 2.59 7.82 12.51
N ALA A 28 2.10 7.60 13.73
CA ALA A 28 2.93 7.43 14.91
C ALA A 28 3.23 5.96 15.19
N GLU A 29 2.37 5.06 14.72
CA GLU A 29 2.53 3.61 14.83
C GLU A 29 1.76 2.91 13.71
N PHE A 30 2.14 1.67 13.40
CA PHE A 30 1.34 0.78 12.56
C PHE A 30 0.75 -0.35 13.37
N ARG A 31 -0.57 -0.52 13.25
CA ARG A 31 -1.35 -1.56 13.92
C ARG A 31 -1.75 -2.65 12.94
N ARG A 32 -1.83 -3.87 13.45
CA ARG A 32 -2.42 -4.99 12.72
C ARG A 32 -3.87 -5.20 13.16
N PRO A 33 -4.77 -5.65 12.27
CA PRO A 33 -6.19 -5.81 12.58
C PRO A 33 -6.50 -6.68 13.81
N HIS A 34 -5.61 -7.63 14.14
CA HIS A 34 -5.79 -8.51 15.31
C HIS A 34 -5.31 -7.90 16.63
N MET A 35 -4.63 -6.74 16.59
CA MET A 35 -4.03 -6.09 17.76
C MET A 35 -4.91 -4.99 18.36
N ALA A 36 -5.90 -4.51 17.63
CA ALA A 36 -6.76 -3.43 18.08
C ALA A 36 -8.15 -3.53 17.48
N GLU A 37 -9.13 -3.02 18.19
CA GLU A 37 -10.49 -2.88 17.68
C GLU A 37 -10.54 -1.85 16.56
N ILE A 38 -11.26 -2.17 15.49
CA ILE A 38 -11.39 -1.34 14.32
C ILE A 38 -12.75 -0.64 14.34
N ASP A 39 -12.74 0.69 14.43
CA ASP A 39 -13.95 1.49 14.29
C ASP A 39 -14.44 1.41 12.82
N PRO A 40 -15.67 0.92 12.58
CA PRO A 40 -16.20 0.76 11.23
C PRO A 40 -16.49 2.10 10.52
N SER A 41 -16.56 3.21 11.22
CA SER A 41 -16.85 4.54 10.67
C SER A 41 -15.60 5.29 10.22
N LEU A 42 -14.43 4.94 10.75
CA LEU A 42 -13.19 5.68 10.51
C LEU A 42 -12.32 5.05 9.43
N CYS A 43 -11.60 5.90 8.67
CA CYS A 43 -10.62 5.47 7.71
C CYS A 43 -9.55 4.57 8.36
N MET A 44 -9.22 3.46 7.75
CA MET A 44 -8.21 2.53 8.26
C MET A 44 -6.84 3.18 8.51
N LEU A 45 -6.40 4.04 7.59
CA LEU A 45 -5.14 4.77 7.75
C LEU A 45 -5.18 5.74 8.92
N ALA A 46 -6.32 6.39 9.17
CA ALA A 46 -6.50 7.28 10.33
C ALA A 46 -6.40 6.56 11.67
N GLN A 47 -6.65 5.25 11.68
CA GLN A 47 -6.57 4.40 12.87
C GLN A 47 -5.20 3.70 13.00
N GLY A 48 -4.24 3.99 12.13
CA GLY A 48 -2.91 3.38 12.13
C GLY A 48 -2.85 2.01 11.42
N PHE A 49 -3.91 1.56 10.74
CA PHE A 49 -3.86 0.31 9.99
C PHE A 49 -3.34 0.54 8.57
N VAL A 50 -2.38 -0.29 8.14
CA VAL A 50 -1.88 -0.25 6.76
C VAL A 50 -3.00 -0.65 5.80
N CYS A 51 -3.39 0.28 4.92
CA CYS A 51 -4.44 0.08 3.95
C CYS A 51 -3.94 0.44 2.55
N MET A 52 -4.02 -0.51 1.61
CA MET A 52 -3.58 -0.34 0.22
C MET A 52 -4.58 0.46 -0.65
N GLY A 53 -5.70 0.92 -0.06
CA GLY A 53 -6.75 1.64 -0.79
C GLY A 53 -6.27 2.79 -1.68
N PRO A 54 -5.37 3.68 -1.22
CA PRO A 54 -4.85 4.78 -2.04
C PRO A 54 -4.09 4.35 -3.31
N ALA A 55 -3.48 3.17 -3.30
CA ALA A 55 -2.72 2.63 -4.42
C ALA A 55 -3.49 1.55 -5.19
N THR A 56 -4.71 1.24 -4.80
CA THR A 56 -5.56 0.21 -5.42
C THR A 56 -6.65 0.88 -6.24
N ARG A 57 -6.94 0.34 -7.43
CA ARG A 57 -8.05 0.83 -8.27
C ARG A 57 -9.40 0.50 -7.65
N GLY A 58 -10.39 1.34 -7.91
CA GLY A 58 -11.79 1.11 -7.59
C GLY A 58 -12.43 0.04 -8.47
N GLY A 59 -13.66 -0.33 -8.15
CA GLY A 59 -14.48 -1.30 -8.90
C GLY A 59 -14.63 -2.66 -8.22
N CYS A 60 -14.04 -2.88 -7.04
CA CYS A 60 -14.24 -4.10 -6.25
C CYS A 60 -15.36 -3.98 -5.19
N GLY A 61 -16.07 -2.85 -5.16
CA GLY A 61 -17.13 -2.59 -4.18
C GLY A 61 -16.62 -2.45 -2.74
N ALA A 62 -15.33 -2.19 -2.55
CA ALA A 62 -14.71 -2.02 -1.23
C ALA A 62 -14.99 -3.18 -0.24
N ALA A 63 -15.07 -4.41 -0.75
CA ALA A 63 -15.53 -5.58 0.01
C ALA A 63 -14.78 -5.81 1.34
N CYS A 64 -13.44 -5.65 1.34
CA CYS A 64 -12.65 -5.77 2.58
C CYS A 64 -13.05 -4.71 3.60
N LEU A 65 -13.22 -3.46 3.17
CA LEU A 65 -13.59 -2.33 4.03
C LEU A 65 -15.00 -2.47 4.59
N ASN A 66 -15.94 -3.00 3.78
CA ASN A 66 -17.28 -3.35 4.25
C ASN A 66 -17.25 -4.51 5.27
N GLY A 67 -16.30 -5.42 5.14
CA GLY A 67 -16.03 -6.48 6.12
C GLY A 67 -15.16 -6.04 7.31
N ASN A 68 -15.01 -4.73 7.54
CA ASN A 68 -14.20 -4.15 8.61
C ASN A 68 -12.72 -4.55 8.59
N MET A 69 -12.14 -4.75 7.38
CA MET A 69 -10.73 -5.10 7.17
C MET A 69 -10.04 -4.11 6.24
N PRO A 70 -8.76 -3.80 6.45
CA PRO A 70 -8.02 -2.93 5.54
C PRO A 70 -7.86 -3.57 4.15
N CYS A 71 -7.79 -2.74 3.12
CA CYS A 71 -7.51 -3.19 1.76
C CYS A 71 -6.08 -3.76 1.66
N THR A 72 -5.94 -4.94 1.07
CA THR A 72 -4.64 -5.61 0.85
C THR A 72 -4.07 -5.41 -0.56
N GLY A 73 -4.79 -4.71 -1.45
CA GLY A 73 -4.29 -4.39 -2.79
C GLY A 73 -4.59 -5.40 -3.89
N CYS A 74 -5.42 -6.43 -3.64
CA CYS A 74 -5.64 -7.55 -4.57
C CYS A 74 -6.20 -7.15 -5.94
N PHE A 75 -6.94 -6.03 -6.02
CA PHE A 75 -7.55 -5.57 -7.27
C PHE A 75 -6.55 -4.84 -8.21
N GLY A 76 -5.31 -4.63 -7.74
CA GLY A 76 -4.24 -4.03 -8.51
C GLY A 76 -4.29 -2.50 -8.58
N PRO A 77 -3.31 -1.86 -9.25
CA PRO A 77 -3.20 -0.41 -9.32
C PRO A 77 -4.16 0.20 -10.34
N THR A 78 -4.38 1.52 -10.25
CA THR A 78 -5.03 2.30 -11.31
C THR A 78 -4.19 2.31 -12.58
N SER A 79 -4.75 2.71 -13.71
CA SER A 79 -4.04 2.82 -14.99
C SER A 79 -2.81 3.73 -14.95
N ARG A 80 -2.79 4.69 -14.03
CA ARG A 80 -1.71 5.69 -13.87
C ARG A 80 -0.58 5.23 -12.95
N VAL A 81 -0.75 4.16 -12.18
CA VAL A 81 0.24 3.65 -11.22
C VAL A 81 1.00 2.48 -11.82
N ARG A 82 2.30 2.65 -12.05
CA ARG A 82 3.17 1.61 -12.62
C ARG A 82 3.51 0.51 -11.61
N ASP A 83 3.73 0.90 -10.36
CA ASP A 83 4.09 0.00 -9.26
C ASP A 83 3.24 0.33 -8.03
N GLN A 84 2.36 -0.60 -7.68
CA GLN A 84 1.41 -0.42 -6.58
C GLN A 84 2.12 -0.36 -5.22
N GLY A 85 3.10 -1.23 -5.01
CA GLY A 85 3.86 -1.29 -3.76
C GLY A 85 4.70 -0.03 -3.56
N ALA A 86 5.43 0.41 -4.59
CA ALA A 86 6.22 1.63 -4.52
C ALA A 86 5.34 2.88 -4.27
N LYS A 87 4.16 2.94 -4.89
CA LYS A 87 3.21 4.04 -4.69
C LYS A 87 2.76 4.16 -3.24
N ILE A 88 2.34 3.05 -2.62
CA ILE A 88 1.88 3.08 -1.24
C ILE A 88 3.02 3.31 -0.25
N LEU A 89 4.18 2.70 -0.47
CA LEU A 89 5.38 2.94 0.34
C LEU A 89 5.76 4.41 0.35
N SER A 90 5.85 5.04 -0.82
CA SER A 90 6.15 6.47 -0.92
C SER A 90 5.14 7.32 -0.14
N SER A 91 3.85 6.98 -0.23
CA SER A 91 2.81 7.69 0.51
C SER A 91 2.94 7.51 2.02
N ILE A 92 3.20 6.29 2.50
CA ILE A 92 3.35 5.99 3.93
C ILE A 92 4.61 6.64 4.48
N CYS A 93 5.77 6.52 3.82
CA CYS A 93 7.02 7.11 4.29
C CYS A 93 6.93 8.64 4.39
N SER A 94 6.23 9.29 3.47
CA SER A 94 6.02 10.74 3.56
C SER A 94 5.08 11.16 4.70
N SER A 95 4.29 10.22 5.22
CA SER A 95 3.28 10.43 6.26
C SER A 95 3.71 9.95 7.65
N ILE A 96 4.96 9.48 7.83
CA ILE A 96 5.49 9.13 9.16
C ILE A 96 5.61 10.40 10.01
N ALA A 97 4.99 10.39 11.19
CA ALA A 97 4.92 11.56 12.06
C ALA A 97 6.23 11.87 12.77
N PRO A 98 6.96 10.92 13.39
CA PRO A 98 8.29 11.14 13.92
C PRO A 98 9.28 11.58 12.84
N LYS A 99 10.23 12.45 13.21
CA LYS A 99 11.27 12.96 12.29
C LYS A 99 12.68 12.55 12.71
N ASP A 100 12.82 12.02 13.90
CA ASP A 100 14.05 11.43 14.41
C ASP A 100 14.17 9.95 14.02
N GLU A 101 15.39 9.47 13.90
CA GLU A 101 15.71 8.11 13.43
C GLU A 101 15.04 7.03 14.30
N GLN A 102 15.14 7.18 15.62
CA GLN A 102 14.57 6.22 16.57
C GLN A 102 13.05 6.13 16.48
N GLY A 103 12.37 7.26 16.31
CA GLY A 103 10.93 7.30 16.15
C GLY A 103 10.49 6.69 14.81
N ILE A 104 11.24 6.93 13.73
CA ILE A 104 10.99 6.33 12.41
C ILE A 104 11.15 4.81 12.49
N ASP A 105 12.24 4.32 13.08
CA ASP A 105 12.49 2.89 13.23
C ASP A 105 11.39 2.21 14.06
N GLY A 106 10.95 2.83 15.16
CA GLY A 106 9.84 2.32 15.97
C GLY A 106 8.53 2.21 15.20
N VAL A 107 8.24 3.15 14.29
CA VAL A 107 7.07 3.06 13.41
C VAL A 107 7.22 1.92 12.40
N LEU A 108 8.41 1.75 11.82
CA LEU A 108 8.68 0.73 10.81
C LEU A 108 8.65 -0.70 11.36
N GLU A 109 9.00 -0.91 12.64
CA GLU A 109 8.86 -2.20 13.33
C GLU A 109 7.42 -2.76 13.28
N GLY A 110 6.42 -1.89 13.19
CA GLY A 110 5.03 -2.28 12.97
C GLY A 110 4.77 -2.98 11.63
N ILE A 111 5.74 -2.96 10.69
CA ILE A 111 5.66 -3.60 9.37
C ILE A 111 6.81 -4.59 9.19
N PRO A 112 6.80 -5.75 9.86
CA PRO A 112 7.94 -6.69 9.84
C PRO A 112 8.15 -7.38 8.48
N ASP A 113 7.15 -7.39 7.61
CA ASP A 113 7.22 -7.93 6.24
C ASP A 113 6.72 -6.91 5.22
N PRO A 114 7.54 -5.94 4.80
CA PRO A 114 7.16 -4.95 3.80
C PRO A 114 6.84 -5.58 2.44
N VAL A 115 7.56 -6.62 2.03
CA VAL A 115 7.33 -7.28 0.75
C VAL A 115 5.99 -8.00 0.73
N GLY A 116 5.69 -8.80 1.72
CA GLY A 116 4.40 -9.48 1.85
C GLY A 116 3.23 -8.50 2.08
N THR A 117 3.50 -7.32 2.64
CA THR A 117 2.48 -6.31 2.87
C THR A 117 2.17 -5.51 1.60
N PHE A 118 3.19 -4.93 0.96
CA PHE A 118 2.99 -3.97 -0.13
C PHE A 118 3.05 -4.58 -1.52
N TYR A 119 3.69 -5.74 -1.68
CA TYR A 119 3.88 -6.41 -2.96
C TYR A 119 3.15 -7.75 -3.07
N ARG A 120 2.29 -8.09 -2.11
CA ARG A 120 1.56 -9.38 -2.03
C ARG A 120 0.97 -9.84 -3.37
N TYR A 121 0.38 -8.93 -4.13
CA TYR A 121 -0.24 -9.23 -5.43
C TYR A 121 0.50 -8.62 -6.62
N GLY A 122 1.47 -7.74 -6.36
CA GLY A 122 2.16 -6.95 -7.38
C GLY A 122 3.59 -7.38 -7.70
N LEU A 123 4.16 -8.32 -6.94
CA LEU A 123 5.59 -8.64 -7.01
C LEU A 123 6.07 -9.01 -8.43
N ALA A 124 5.28 -9.76 -9.18
CA ALA A 124 5.62 -10.17 -10.54
C ALA A 124 5.70 -9.01 -11.55
N ARG A 125 5.07 -7.87 -11.26
CA ARG A 125 4.98 -6.69 -12.12
C ARG A 125 5.67 -5.45 -11.53
N CYS A 126 6.27 -5.56 -10.35
CA CYS A 126 6.86 -4.43 -9.66
C CYS A 126 8.17 -3.98 -10.32
N LEU A 127 8.56 -2.73 -10.03
CA LEU A 127 9.82 -2.15 -10.49
C LEU A 127 11.05 -2.75 -9.80
N LEU A 128 10.86 -3.44 -8.66
CA LEU A 128 11.92 -4.17 -7.97
C LEU A 128 12.37 -5.41 -8.74
N ARG A 129 11.58 -5.87 -9.71
CA ARG A 129 11.94 -7.00 -10.57
C ARG A 129 13.11 -6.61 -11.47
N ARG A 130 14.29 -7.10 -11.16
CA ARG A 130 15.47 -6.93 -12.01
C ARG A 130 15.32 -7.79 -13.26
N ARG A 131 15.27 -7.14 -14.42
CA ARG A 131 15.46 -7.81 -15.71
C ARG A 131 16.95 -7.75 -16.03
N VAL A 132 17.58 -8.91 -16.12
CA VAL A 132 18.97 -9.04 -16.57
C VAL A 132 18.90 -9.77 -17.90
N ASP A 133 19.50 -9.23 -18.95
CA ASP A 133 19.64 -9.93 -20.22
C ASP A 133 20.50 -11.19 -19.98
N ILE A 134 20.17 -12.29 -20.66
CA ILE A 134 20.90 -13.56 -20.51
C ILE A 134 22.39 -13.35 -20.83
N LYS A 135 22.71 -12.42 -21.74
CA LYS A 135 24.07 -12.06 -22.11
C LYS A 135 24.85 -11.39 -20.96
N ASP A 136 24.17 -10.65 -20.11
CA ASP A 136 24.81 -9.91 -19.01
C ASP A 136 24.94 -10.76 -17.74
N ARG A 137 24.35 -11.97 -17.70
CA ARG A 137 24.44 -12.88 -16.53
C ARG A 137 25.85 -13.30 -16.20
N ALA A 138 26.69 -13.47 -17.19
CA ALA A 138 28.09 -13.88 -17.01
C ALA A 138 28.91 -12.79 -16.30
N GLU A 139 28.67 -11.51 -16.61
CA GLU A 139 29.37 -10.38 -16.00
C GLU A 139 28.92 -10.09 -14.57
N VAL A 140 27.67 -10.40 -14.22
CA VAL A 140 27.12 -10.20 -12.87
C VAL A 140 27.55 -11.31 -11.92
N ALA A 141 27.79 -12.52 -12.41
CA ALA A 141 28.28 -13.65 -11.60
C ALA A 141 29.79 -13.58 -11.33
N ALA A 142 30.53 -12.71 -12.02
CA ALA A 142 31.98 -12.53 -11.87
C ALA A 142 32.35 -11.35 -10.92
N LYS A 143 31.39 -10.67 -10.35
CA LYS A 143 31.56 -9.59 -9.36
C LYS A 143 31.01 -10.00 -7.99
#